data_7c64ddeb6f0a441272329401e18c4fb0
#
_entry.id   7c64ddeb6f0a441272329401e18c4fb0
#
_cell.length_a   1.000
_cell.length_b   1.000
_cell.length_c   1.000
_cell.angle_alpha   90.00
_cell.angle_beta   90.00
_cell.angle_gamma   90.00
#
_symmetry.space_group_name_H-M   'P 1'
#
loop_
_entity.id
_entity.type
_entity.pdbx_description
1 polymer ?
#
loop_
_entity_poly.entity_id
_entity_poly.type
_entity_poly.pdbx_seq_one_letter_code
_entity_poly.pdbx_strand_id
1 'polypeptide(L)'
;LSIGKTYCFYKIISFFKYINKCYSECTYKKGGTIVATLTVSKEEEKRLKGMGFLSNKGTDNFSARVITVNGKVTAAQQRCLAEAAEKFGNGILTFTTRQTVEVQGIPYENIEAFQEYLAKEGLETGGTGPLIRPVVSCKGTTCQYGLLDSFALSEEIHKRFYKGYRPYKLPHKFKIAVGGCPNNCVKPNLNDLGIIGQRIPTYDAS
;
A
#
# COMPACT_ATOMS: atom_id res chain seq x y z
N LEU A 1 -9.25 -46.74 6.21
CA LEU A 1 -9.42 -45.40 5.63
C LEU A 1 -9.57 -44.35 6.73
N SER A 2 -8.53 -44.13 7.55
CA SER A 2 -8.54 -43.14 8.63
C SER A 2 -7.14 -42.59 8.93
N ILE A 3 -6.30 -42.32 7.90
CA ILE A 3 -4.92 -41.85 8.11
C ILE A 3 -4.71 -40.37 7.73
N GLY A 4 -5.73 -39.73 7.09
CA GLY A 4 -5.55 -38.35 6.57
C GLY A 4 -5.81 -37.20 7.56
N LYS A 5 -6.55 -37.40 8.64
CA LYS A 5 -6.97 -36.32 9.55
C LYS A 5 -5.98 -36.03 10.70
N THR A 6 -5.18 -37.02 11.11
CA THR A 6 -4.24 -36.87 12.24
C THR A 6 -2.99 -36.06 11.87
N TYR A 7 -2.54 -36.14 10.61
CA TYR A 7 -1.36 -35.40 10.14
C TYR A 7 -1.59 -33.89 10.02
N CYS A 8 -2.83 -33.47 9.68
CA CYS A 8 -3.14 -32.04 9.56
C CYS A 8 -3.21 -31.35 10.93
N PHE A 9 -3.70 -32.04 11.96
CA PHE A 9 -3.81 -31.52 13.32
C PHE A 9 -2.42 -31.37 14.00
N TYR A 10 -1.50 -32.29 13.74
CA TYR A 10 -0.15 -32.25 14.31
C TYR A 10 0.69 -31.12 13.69
N LYS A 11 0.52 -30.83 12.41
CA LYS A 11 1.20 -29.71 11.73
C LYS A 11 0.70 -28.34 12.20
N ILE A 12 -0.59 -28.20 12.47
CA ILE A 12 -1.19 -26.95 12.99
C ILE A 12 -0.75 -26.71 14.43
N ILE A 13 -0.72 -27.73 15.28
CA ILE A 13 -0.27 -27.60 16.68
C ILE A 13 1.25 -27.26 16.74
N SER A 14 2.05 -27.83 15.87
CA SER A 14 3.49 -27.49 15.77
C SER A 14 3.70 -26.07 15.32
N PHE A 15 2.89 -25.57 14.37
CA PHE A 15 2.93 -24.20 13.88
C PHE A 15 2.52 -23.20 14.99
N PHE A 16 1.46 -23.49 15.75
CA PHE A 16 1.08 -22.66 16.89
C PHE A 16 2.11 -22.68 18.03
N LYS A 17 2.77 -23.80 18.30
CA LYS A 17 3.88 -23.88 19.27
C LYS A 17 5.07 -23.02 18.80
N TYR A 18 5.37 -23.00 17.50
CA TYR A 18 6.44 -22.18 16.93
C TYR A 18 6.11 -20.68 17.04
N ILE A 19 4.87 -20.28 16.73
CA ILE A 19 4.41 -18.88 16.89
C ILE A 19 4.48 -18.46 18.35
N ASN A 20 3.98 -19.29 19.29
CA ASN A 20 4.03 -18.95 20.71
C ASN A 20 5.48 -18.88 21.24
N LYS A 21 6.40 -19.68 20.72
CA LYS A 21 7.83 -19.59 21.07
C LYS A 21 8.45 -18.30 20.52
N CYS A 22 8.17 -17.91 19.28
CA CYS A 22 8.58 -16.63 18.73
C CYS A 22 7.98 -15.44 19.50
N TYR A 23 6.72 -15.55 19.96
CA TYR A 23 6.08 -14.50 20.76
C TYR A 23 6.68 -14.38 22.17
N SER A 24 7.15 -15.48 22.77
CA SER A 24 7.77 -15.48 24.11
C SER A 24 9.25 -15.03 24.08
N GLU A 25 9.93 -15.20 22.96
CA GLU A 25 11.31 -14.74 22.77
C GLU A 25 11.38 -13.28 22.26
N CYS A 26 10.31 -12.75 21.66
CA CYS A 26 10.09 -11.31 21.45
C CYS A 26 9.58 -10.64 22.73
N THR A 27 10.20 -10.89 23.86
CA THR A 27 10.05 -9.99 25.00
C THR A 27 10.70 -8.67 24.63
N TYR A 28 9.86 -7.76 24.12
CA TYR A 28 10.14 -6.33 24.10
C TYR A 28 10.57 -5.97 25.54
N LYS A 29 11.86 -5.82 25.76
CA LYS A 29 12.36 -5.28 27.01
C LYS A 29 11.65 -3.96 27.19
N LYS A 30 10.76 -3.86 28.17
CA LYS A 30 10.29 -2.60 28.71
C LYS A 30 11.51 -1.90 29.34
N GLY A 31 12.39 -1.42 28.47
CA GLY A 31 13.36 -0.41 28.85
C GLY A 31 12.56 0.84 29.20
N GLY A 32 12.94 1.49 30.27
CA GLY A 32 12.24 2.61 30.86
C GLY A 32 11.74 3.59 29.81
N THR A 33 10.52 4.00 29.94
CA THR A 33 9.85 4.99 29.10
C THR A 33 10.62 6.30 29.23
N ILE A 34 11.62 6.50 28.36
CA ILE A 34 11.99 7.83 27.97
C ILE A 34 10.78 8.27 27.12
N VAL A 35 9.88 9.01 27.71
CA VAL A 35 8.88 9.77 26.98
C VAL A 35 9.70 10.83 26.24
N ALA A 36 10.17 10.48 25.06
CA ALA A 36 10.69 11.46 24.12
C ALA A 36 9.54 12.45 23.94
N THR A 37 9.74 13.69 24.34
CA THR A 37 8.82 14.79 24.06
C THR A 37 8.80 14.91 22.55
N LEU A 38 7.72 14.37 21.93
CA LEU A 38 7.51 14.48 20.50
C LEU A 38 7.45 15.95 20.15
N THR A 39 8.32 16.42 19.26
CA THR A 39 8.42 17.83 18.85
C THR A 39 7.32 18.23 17.89
N VAL A 40 6.70 17.23 17.22
CA VAL A 40 5.65 17.43 16.22
C VAL A 40 4.28 17.49 16.88
N SER A 41 3.55 18.60 16.64
CA SER A 41 2.19 18.76 17.16
C SER A 41 1.18 17.79 16.51
N LYS A 42 0.08 17.50 17.19
CA LYS A 42 -1.00 16.65 16.65
C LYS A 42 -1.66 17.23 15.40
N GLU A 43 -1.72 18.55 15.29
CA GLU A 43 -2.24 19.25 14.11
C GLU A 43 -1.31 19.01 12.91
N GLU A 44 -0.01 19.11 13.13
CA GLU A 44 1.00 18.87 12.12
C GLU A 44 1.05 17.40 11.69
N GLU A 45 0.97 16.45 12.63
CA GLU A 45 0.80 15.02 12.28
C GLU A 45 -0.41 14.79 11.37
N LYS A 46 -1.53 15.47 11.66
CA LYS A 46 -2.74 15.36 10.85
C LYS A 46 -2.55 15.96 9.44
N ARG A 47 -1.83 17.06 9.33
CA ARG A 47 -1.43 17.68 8.05
C ARG A 47 -0.57 16.73 7.24
N LEU A 48 0.51 16.23 7.84
CA LEU A 48 1.45 15.29 7.24
C LEU A 48 0.78 13.99 6.81
N LYS A 49 -0.14 13.48 7.62
CA LYS A 49 -0.96 12.33 7.24
C LYS A 49 -1.78 12.58 5.99
N GLY A 50 -2.26 13.79 5.75
CA GLY A 50 -2.93 14.17 4.49
C GLY A 50 -1.99 14.12 3.28
N MET A 51 -0.70 14.34 3.49
CA MET A 51 0.35 14.34 2.48
C MET A 51 1.00 12.98 2.24
N GLY A 52 0.62 11.94 3.00
CA GLY A 52 1.15 10.59 2.84
C GLY A 52 2.18 10.16 3.88
N PHE A 53 2.45 10.99 4.87
CA PHE A 53 3.38 10.68 5.96
C PHE A 53 2.63 10.16 7.18
N LEU A 54 3.06 9.01 7.68
CA LEU A 54 2.47 8.35 8.85
C LEU A 54 3.50 8.36 9.98
N SER A 55 3.14 8.93 11.13
CA SER A 55 4.02 8.95 12.28
C SER A 55 4.38 7.55 12.76
N ASN A 56 5.64 7.34 13.10
CA ASN A 56 6.15 6.10 13.65
C ASN A 56 6.04 6.13 15.17
N LYS A 57 5.57 5.03 15.76
CA LYS A 57 5.28 4.94 17.19
C LYS A 57 6.51 5.28 18.04
N GLY A 58 6.36 6.29 18.90
CA GLY A 58 7.38 6.66 19.91
C GLY A 58 8.59 7.41 19.37
N THR A 59 8.49 7.97 18.16
CA THR A 59 9.56 8.75 17.52
C THR A 59 8.97 9.94 16.76
N ASP A 60 9.80 10.92 16.40
CA ASP A 60 9.46 12.00 15.46
C ASP A 60 9.73 11.60 13.98
N ASN A 61 9.91 10.31 13.73
CA ASN A 61 10.11 9.80 12.37
C ASN A 61 8.77 9.44 11.73
N PHE A 62 8.76 9.46 10.41
CA PHE A 62 7.60 9.18 9.58
C PHE A 62 7.88 8.07 8.57
N SER A 63 6.82 7.39 8.18
CA SER A 63 6.82 6.50 7.02
C SER A 63 6.07 7.20 5.88
N ALA A 64 6.76 7.45 4.76
CA ALA A 64 6.19 8.11 3.59
C ALA A 64 5.59 7.11 2.63
N ARG A 65 4.35 7.31 2.21
CA ARG A 65 3.74 6.56 1.12
C ARG A 65 3.96 7.25 -0.21
N VAL A 66 4.71 6.58 -1.08
CA VAL A 66 4.95 7.00 -2.45
C VAL A 66 3.96 6.32 -3.37
N ILE A 67 3.31 7.12 -4.21
CA ILE A 67 2.26 6.67 -5.12
C ILE A 67 2.88 6.03 -6.34
N THR A 68 2.40 4.84 -6.68
CA THR A 68 2.63 4.22 -7.98
C THR A 68 1.34 4.25 -8.78
N VAL A 69 1.45 4.30 -10.09
CA VAL A 69 0.28 4.14 -10.96
C VAL A 69 0.11 2.66 -11.26
N ASN A 70 -0.93 2.03 -10.72
CA ASN A 70 -1.25 0.61 -10.92
C ASN A 70 -0.15 -0.35 -10.43
N GLY A 71 0.65 0.03 -9.44
CA GLY A 71 1.79 -0.75 -8.98
C GLY A 71 2.98 -0.78 -9.93
N LYS A 72 2.94 -0.02 -11.03
CA LYS A 72 4.05 0.11 -11.97
C LYS A 72 5.02 1.19 -11.50
N VAL A 73 6.29 0.88 -11.56
CA VAL A 73 7.41 1.81 -11.39
C VAL A 73 8.45 1.53 -12.46
N THR A 74 9.08 2.56 -12.98
CA THR A 74 10.21 2.38 -13.91
C THR A 74 11.47 1.98 -13.15
N ALA A 75 12.46 1.45 -13.86
CA ALA A 75 13.75 1.12 -13.23
C ALA A 75 14.45 2.37 -12.66
N ALA A 76 14.28 3.55 -13.28
CA ALA A 76 14.79 4.82 -12.74
C ALA A 76 14.08 5.20 -11.44
N GLN A 77 12.75 5.14 -11.41
CA GLN A 77 11.96 5.38 -10.22
C GLN A 77 12.30 4.41 -9.08
N GLN A 78 12.53 3.13 -9.40
CA GLN A 78 12.92 2.14 -8.39
C GLN A 78 14.30 2.44 -7.78
N ARG A 79 15.28 2.89 -8.59
CA ARG A 79 16.58 3.35 -8.07
C ARG A 79 16.42 4.59 -7.19
N CYS A 80 15.66 5.58 -7.66
CA CYS A 80 15.37 6.77 -6.89
C CYS A 80 14.74 6.45 -5.53
N LEU A 81 13.80 5.49 -5.47
CA LEU A 81 13.20 5.04 -4.20
C LEU A 81 14.23 4.39 -3.27
N ALA A 82 15.12 3.55 -3.80
CA ALA A 82 16.18 2.92 -3.02
C ALA A 82 17.14 3.96 -2.43
N GLU A 83 17.66 4.86 -3.27
CA GLU A 83 18.53 5.96 -2.85
C GLU A 83 17.86 6.90 -1.84
N ALA A 84 16.57 7.22 -2.07
CA ALA A 84 15.80 8.05 -1.14
C ALA A 84 15.62 7.37 0.23
N ALA A 85 15.43 6.05 0.26
CA ALA A 85 15.32 5.29 1.51
C ALA A 85 16.65 5.28 2.29
N GLU A 86 17.77 5.13 1.60
CA GLU A 86 19.11 5.16 2.21
C GLU A 86 19.48 6.57 2.70
N LYS A 87 19.14 7.60 1.92
CA LYS A 87 19.55 8.98 2.19
C LYS A 87 18.69 9.66 3.27
N PHE A 88 17.39 9.43 3.27
CA PHE A 88 16.44 10.17 4.10
C PHE A 88 15.73 9.30 5.14
N GLY A 89 15.76 7.99 5.00
CA GLY A 89 15.09 7.03 5.87
C GLY A 89 16.05 6.06 6.54
N ASN A 90 15.55 4.88 6.83
CA ASN A 90 16.32 3.80 7.45
C ASN A 90 16.79 2.72 6.44
N GLY A 91 16.75 3.00 5.14
CA GLY A 91 17.12 2.08 4.07
C GLY A 91 16.08 0.99 3.78
N ILE A 92 14.89 1.05 4.38
CA ILE A 92 13.85 0.03 4.23
C ILE A 92 12.72 0.55 3.34
N LEU A 93 12.39 -0.25 2.32
CA LEU A 93 11.21 -0.09 1.48
C LEU A 93 10.19 -1.19 1.78
N THR A 94 8.92 -0.84 1.89
CA THR A 94 7.82 -1.80 2.00
C THR A 94 6.78 -1.58 0.92
N PHE A 95 6.31 -2.69 0.33
CA PHE A 95 5.25 -2.66 -0.67
C PHE A 95 3.90 -2.88 0.01
N THR A 96 2.99 -1.93 -0.17
CA THR A 96 1.69 -2.00 0.50
C THR A 96 0.67 -2.77 -0.34
N THR A 97 -0.40 -3.24 0.30
CA THR A 97 -1.51 -3.90 -0.40
C THR A 97 -2.26 -2.98 -1.37
N ARG A 98 -2.07 -1.65 -1.28
CA ARG A 98 -2.59 -0.66 -2.22
C ARG A 98 -1.62 -0.34 -3.35
N GLN A 99 -0.61 -1.19 -3.55
CA GLN A 99 0.40 -1.03 -4.61
C GLN A 99 1.13 0.32 -4.52
N THR A 100 1.29 0.85 -3.32
CA THR A 100 2.16 1.99 -3.03
C THR A 100 3.44 1.50 -2.39
N VAL A 101 4.53 2.25 -2.51
CA VAL A 101 5.77 1.98 -1.80
C VAL A 101 5.81 2.83 -0.54
N GLU A 102 6.23 2.26 0.57
CA GLU A 102 6.41 2.98 1.83
C GLU A 102 7.88 3.03 2.18
N VAL A 103 8.42 4.23 2.34
CA VAL A 103 9.78 4.49 2.82
C VAL A 103 9.71 4.78 4.30
N GLN A 104 10.47 4.03 5.09
CA GLN A 104 10.38 4.07 6.55
C GLN A 104 11.46 4.95 7.19
N GLY A 105 11.14 5.48 8.37
CA GLY A 105 12.12 6.08 9.26
C GLY A 105 12.60 7.48 8.84
N ILE A 106 11.81 8.26 8.13
CA ILE A 106 12.15 9.62 7.69
C ILE A 106 11.99 10.59 8.86
N PRO A 107 13.05 11.27 9.32
CA PRO A 107 12.95 12.34 10.30
C PRO A 107 12.08 13.50 9.81
N TYR A 108 11.41 14.18 10.73
CA TYR A 108 10.51 15.29 10.40
C TYR A 108 11.18 16.37 9.55
N GLU A 109 12.39 16.75 9.91
CA GLU A 109 13.20 17.78 9.21
C GLU A 109 13.55 17.41 7.76
N ASN A 110 13.54 16.12 7.42
CA ASN A 110 13.92 15.63 6.09
C ASN A 110 12.72 15.49 5.13
N ILE A 111 11.49 15.74 5.57
CA ILE A 111 10.29 15.51 4.79
C ILE A 111 10.28 16.30 3.47
N GLU A 112 10.59 17.58 3.52
CA GLU A 112 10.59 18.45 2.33
C GLU A 112 11.67 18.02 1.33
N ALA A 113 12.91 17.83 1.81
CA ALA A 113 14.02 17.36 0.98
C ALA A 113 13.75 15.99 0.34
N PHE A 114 13.07 15.10 1.06
CA PHE A 114 12.62 13.81 0.55
C PHE A 114 11.60 13.97 -0.59
N GLN A 115 10.61 14.85 -0.43
CA GLN A 115 9.61 15.10 -1.48
C GLN A 115 10.25 15.73 -2.74
N GLU A 116 11.14 16.67 -2.58
CA GLU A 116 11.90 17.27 -3.70
C GLU A 116 12.76 16.25 -4.44
N TYR A 117 13.38 15.33 -3.69
CA TYR A 117 14.18 14.25 -4.28
C TYR A 117 13.34 13.33 -5.15
N LEU A 118 12.17 12.91 -4.65
CA LEU A 118 11.24 12.05 -5.38
C LEU A 118 10.64 12.74 -6.63
N ALA A 119 10.40 14.04 -6.54
CA ALA A 119 9.82 14.82 -7.64
C ALA A 119 10.69 14.83 -8.90
N LYS A 120 12.02 14.63 -8.79
CA LYS A 120 12.96 14.52 -9.91
C LYS A 120 12.59 13.38 -10.88
N GLU A 121 12.06 12.29 -10.36
CA GLU A 121 11.59 11.13 -11.13
C GLU A 121 10.05 11.10 -11.28
N GLY A 122 9.37 12.23 -11.01
CA GLY A 122 7.92 12.36 -11.10
C GLY A 122 7.15 11.52 -10.08
N LEU A 123 7.81 11.13 -8.98
CA LEU A 123 7.18 10.43 -7.86
C LEU A 123 6.56 11.44 -6.89
N GLU A 124 5.43 11.06 -6.29
CA GLU A 124 4.72 11.89 -5.32
C GLU A 124 4.30 11.09 -4.09
N THR A 125 4.18 11.76 -2.95
CA THR A 125 3.65 11.16 -1.72
C THR A 125 2.15 11.39 -1.60
N GLY A 126 1.45 10.49 -0.90
CA GLY A 126 -0.01 10.61 -0.72
C GLY A 126 -0.69 9.33 -0.27
N GLY A 127 -1.93 9.16 -0.70
CA GLY A 127 -2.69 7.91 -0.51
C GLY A 127 -3.17 7.64 0.91
N THR A 128 -3.23 8.65 1.77
CA THR A 128 -3.69 8.57 3.16
C THR A 128 -4.80 9.59 3.45
N GLY A 129 -5.38 9.54 4.63
CA GLY A 129 -6.47 10.45 5.01
C GLY A 129 -7.88 10.06 4.48
N PRO A 130 -8.91 10.89 4.69
CA PRO A 130 -10.28 10.67 4.25
C PRO A 130 -10.46 11.14 2.80
N LEU A 131 -9.78 10.47 1.88
CA LEU A 131 -9.70 10.81 0.46
C LEU A 131 -9.92 9.54 -0.38
N ILE A 132 -10.06 9.72 -1.69
CA ILE A 132 -9.93 8.61 -2.63
C ILE A 132 -8.52 8.06 -2.53
N ARG A 133 -8.42 6.74 -2.36
CA ARG A 133 -7.15 6.04 -2.23
C ARG A 133 -6.56 5.73 -3.60
N PRO A 134 -5.23 5.50 -3.70
CA PRO A 134 -4.61 5.03 -4.92
C PRO A 134 -5.37 3.84 -5.49
N VAL A 135 -5.64 3.86 -6.79
CA VAL A 135 -6.38 2.80 -7.48
C VAL A 135 -5.51 1.56 -7.57
N VAL A 136 -6.07 0.43 -7.18
CA VAL A 136 -5.39 -0.87 -7.28
C VAL A 136 -5.80 -1.52 -8.59
N SER A 137 -4.84 -2.12 -9.30
CA SER A 137 -5.08 -2.86 -10.53
C SER A 137 -4.32 -4.17 -10.54
N CYS A 138 -4.89 -5.21 -11.14
CA CYS A 138 -4.12 -6.38 -11.49
C CYS A 138 -3.37 -6.15 -12.81
N LYS A 139 -2.43 -7.07 -13.14
CA LYS A 139 -1.69 -7.05 -14.41
C LYS A 139 -2.55 -7.50 -15.61
N GLY A 140 -3.88 -7.40 -15.56
CA GLY A 140 -4.81 -7.97 -16.53
C GLY A 140 -4.48 -7.66 -17.99
N THR A 141 -3.96 -6.46 -18.27
CA THR A 141 -3.48 -6.05 -19.60
C THR A 141 -2.45 -7.01 -20.21
N THR A 142 -1.55 -7.57 -19.39
CA THR A 142 -0.48 -8.50 -19.80
C THR A 142 -0.75 -9.94 -19.38
N CYS A 143 -1.90 -10.23 -18.81
CA CYS A 143 -2.27 -11.53 -18.29
C CYS A 143 -3.02 -12.35 -19.35
N GLN A 144 -2.65 -13.63 -19.52
CA GLN A 144 -3.36 -14.53 -20.43
C GLN A 144 -4.87 -14.69 -20.15
N TYR A 145 -5.30 -14.42 -18.90
CA TYR A 145 -6.71 -14.45 -18.48
C TYR A 145 -7.39 -13.08 -18.50
N GLY A 146 -6.67 -12.02 -18.91
CA GLY A 146 -7.21 -10.67 -18.94
C GLY A 146 -8.32 -10.53 -19.98
N LEU A 147 -9.46 -9.97 -19.56
CA LEU A 147 -10.62 -9.72 -20.42
C LEU A 147 -10.83 -8.23 -20.70
N LEU A 148 -10.05 -7.37 -20.06
CA LEU A 148 -10.04 -5.92 -20.27
C LEU A 148 -8.61 -5.38 -20.05
N ASP A 149 -8.35 -4.19 -20.58
CA ASP A 149 -7.12 -3.44 -20.29
C ASP A 149 -7.24 -2.79 -18.91
N SER A 150 -6.83 -3.55 -17.89
CA SER A 150 -6.91 -3.11 -16.50
C SER A 150 -5.96 -1.95 -16.20
N PHE A 151 -4.82 -1.85 -16.89
CA PHE A 151 -3.88 -0.75 -16.70
C PHE A 151 -4.41 0.55 -17.26
N ALA A 152 -4.88 0.58 -18.51
CA ALA A 152 -5.44 1.78 -19.11
C ALA A 152 -6.65 2.28 -18.31
N LEU A 153 -7.59 1.39 -17.95
CA LEU A 153 -8.76 1.75 -17.19
C LEU A 153 -8.42 2.29 -15.80
N SER A 154 -7.53 1.62 -15.06
CA SER A 154 -7.15 2.08 -13.72
C SER A 154 -6.33 3.36 -13.74
N GLU A 155 -5.55 3.61 -14.78
CA GLU A 155 -4.83 4.87 -14.98
C GLU A 155 -5.78 6.04 -15.24
N GLU A 156 -6.81 5.82 -16.07
CA GLU A 156 -7.85 6.82 -16.33
C GLU A 156 -8.64 7.14 -15.05
N ILE A 157 -9.01 6.11 -14.28
CA ILE A 157 -9.68 6.29 -12.98
C ILE A 157 -8.75 7.03 -12.00
N HIS A 158 -7.45 6.72 -12.01
CA HIS A 158 -6.48 7.41 -11.17
C HIS A 158 -6.39 8.90 -11.50
N LYS A 159 -6.32 9.26 -12.79
CA LYS A 159 -6.30 10.65 -13.24
C LYS A 159 -7.55 11.40 -12.82
N ARG A 160 -8.74 10.84 -13.12
CA ARG A 160 -10.02 11.50 -12.87
C ARG A 160 -10.38 11.60 -11.41
N PHE A 161 -10.21 10.52 -10.66
CA PHE A 161 -10.74 10.41 -9.30
C PHE A 161 -9.65 10.56 -8.23
N TYR A 162 -8.52 9.90 -8.33
CA TYR A 162 -7.47 10.07 -7.32
C TYR A 162 -6.85 11.47 -7.40
N LYS A 163 -6.44 11.93 -8.58
CA LYS A 163 -5.85 13.27 -8.78
C LYS A 163 -6.92 14.36 -8.81
N GLY A 164 -7.98 14.18 -9.57
CA GLY A 164 -9.03 15.17 -9.78
C GLY A 164 -9.86 15.49 -8.54
N TYR A 165 -10.07 14.51 -7.65
CA TYR A 165 -10.81 14.71 -6.40
C TYR A 165 -9.91 14.92 -5.17
N ARG A 166 -8.61 15.05 -5.34
CA ARG A 166 -7.67 15.24 -4.23
C ARG A 166 -7.97 16.45 -3.33
N PRO A 167 -8.48 17.58 -3.83
CA PRO A 167 -8.87 18.71 -2.98
C PRO A 167 -10.09 18.45 -2.09
N TYR A 168 -10.91 17.45 -2.42
CA TYR A 168 -12.19 17.21 -1.75
C TYR A 168 -12.03 16.19 -0.62
N LYS A 169 -12.30 16.60 0.61
CA LYS A 169 -12.38 15.68 1.74
C LYS A 169 -13.67 14.89 1.70
N LEU A 170 -13.57 13.58 1.81
CA LEU A 170 -14.70 12.68 1.92
C LEU A 170 -15.04 12.44 3.39
N PRO A 171 -16.25 12.01 3.74
CA PRO A 171 -16.58 11.58 5.11
C PRO A 171 -15.70 10.43 5.58
N HIS A 172 -15.31 9.54 4.66
CA HIS A 172 -14.44 8.41 4.89
C HIS A 172 -13.53 8.15 3.68
N LYS A 173 -12.48 7.33 3.86
CA LYS A 173 -11.63 6.87 2.75
C LYS A 173 -12.45 6.09 1.73
N PHE A 174 -12.22 6.31 0.43
CA PHE A 174 -12.86 5.59 -0.66
C PHE A 174 -11.82 4.81 -1.47
N LYS A 175 -12.06 3.54 -1.71
CA LYS A 175 -11.13 2.61 -2.35
C LYS A 175 -11.70 2.10 -3.66
N ILE A 176 -10.87 2.11 -4.71
CA ILE A 176 -11.22 1.60 -6.04
C ILE A 176 -10.22 0.51 -6.41
N ALA A 177 -10.72 -0.57 -7.02
CA ALA A 177 -9.86 -1.61 -7.57
C ALA A 177 -10.39 -2.14 -8.91
N VAL A 178 -9.45 -2.46 -9.82
CA VAL A 178 -9.73 -2.96 -11.18
C VAL A 178 -9.12 -4.34 -11.35
N GLY A 179 -9.95 -5.35 -11.52
CA GLY A 179 -9.59 -6.73 -11.83
C GLY A 179 -9.86 -7.06 -13.29
N GLY A 180 -8.88 -7.62 -13.99
CA GLY A 180 -8.97 -7.93 -15.42
C GLY A 180 -9.87 -9.14 -15.75
N CYS A 181 -10.24 -9.98 -14.78
CA CYS A 181 -11.05 -11.18 -14.99
C CYS A 181 -11.65 -11.71 -13.67
N PRO A 182 -12.54 -12.71 -13.70
CA PRO A 182 -13.17 -13.29 -12.51
C PRO A 182 -12.23 -13.95 -11.49
N ASN A 183 -10.95 -14.18 -11.81
CA ASN A 183 -9.98 -14.76 -10.87
C ASN A 183 -9.72 -13.88 -9.63
N ASN A 184 -10.17 -12.61 -9.64
CA ASN A 184 -10.24 -11.76 -8.46
C ASN A 184 -8.88 -11.56 -7.73
N CYS A 185 -7.76 -11.53 -8.45
CA CYS A 185 -6.40 -11.48 -7.89
C CYS A 185 -6.15 -10.29 -6.95
N VAL A 186 -6.69 -9.11 -7.28
CA VAL A 186 -6.59 -7.88 -6.46
C VAL A 186 -7.82 -7.62 -5.62
N LYS A 187 -8.73 -8.58 -5.56
CA LYS A 187 -9.96 -8.58 -4.75
C LYS A 187 -10.78 -7.29 -4.90
N PRO A 188 -11.21 -6.92 -6.12
CA PRO A 188 -12.02 -5.74 -6.34
C PRO A 188 -13.28 -5.71 -5.48
N ASN A 189 -13.90 -6.85 -5.25
CA ASN A 189 -15.11 -7.03 -4.43
C ASN A 189 -14.96 -6.62 -2.95
N LEU A 190 -13.72 -6.41 -2.45
CA LEU A 190 -13.45 -5.91 -1.10
C LEU A 190 -13.19 -4.40 -1.05
N ASN A 191 -13.39 -3.70 -2.16
CA ASN A 191 -13.25 -2.25 -2.26
C ASN A 191 -14.62 -1.57 -2.34
N ASP A 192 -14.67 -0.26 -2.09
CA ASP A 192 -15.91 0.50 -2.16
C ASP A 192 -16.46 0.55 -3.60
N LEU A 193 -15.55 0.56 -4.59
CA LEU A 193 -15.85 0.35 -6.01
C LEU A 193 -14.91 -0.70 -6.58
N GLY A 194 -15.48 -1.82 -7.04
CA GLY A 194 -14.77 -2.91 -7.69
C GLY A 194 -15.20 -3.09 -9.14
N ILE A 195 -14.25 -3.13 -10.06
CA ILE A 195 -14.48 -3.42 -11.48
C ILE A 195 -13.85 -4.77 -11.79
N ILE A 196 -14.60 -5.68 -12.41
CA ILE A 196 -14.14 -7.03 -12.74
C ILE A 196 -14.50 -7.32 -14.19
N GLY A 197 -13.49 -7.64 -15.01
CA GLY A 197 -13.70 -8.09 -16.38
C GLY A 197 -14.52 -9.40 -16.42
N GLN A 198 -15.53 -9.42 -17.27
CA GLN A 198 -16.43 -10.57 -17.45
C GLN A 198 -16.49 -10.96 -18.93
N ARG A 199 -16.74 -12.24 -19.21
CA ARG A 199 -17.12 -12.71 -20.53
C ARG A 199 -18.62 -12.47 -20.70
N ILE A 200 -19.02 -11.84 -21.78
CA ILE A 200 -20.41 -11.72 -22.17
C ILE A 200 -20.70 -12.92 -23.08
N PRO A 201 -21.70 -13.76 -22.80
CA PRO A 201 -22.12 -14.79 -23.73
C PRO A 201 -22.61 -14.11 -25.02
N THR A 202 -21.99 -14.43 -26.15
CA THR A 202 -22.56 -14.10 -27.45
C THR A 202 -23.65 -15.15 -27.72
N TYR A 203 -24.89 -14.75 -27.67
CA TYR A 203 -25.96 -15.54 -28.24
C TYR A 203 -25.92 -15.30 -29.75
N ASP A 204 -25.51 -16.30 -30.50
CA ASP A 204 -25.75 -16.32 -31.93
C ASP A 204 -27.26 -16.29 -32.13
N ALA A 205 -27.78 -15.19 -32.68
CA ALA A 205 -29.15 -15.13 -33.13
C ALA A 205 -29.26 -15.99 -34.39
N SER A 206 -29.48 -17.29 -34.22
CA SER A 206 -29.88 -18.22 -35.27
C SER A 206 -31.36 -18.11 -35.55
#